data_3eeab85cea600fd13031e03f9d1976f2
#
_entry.id   3eeab85cea600fd13031e03f9d1976f2
#
_cell.length_a   1.000
_cell.length_b   1.000
_cell.length_c   1.000
_cell.angle_alpha   90.00
_cell.angle_beta   90.00
_cell.angle_gamma   90.00
#
_symmetry.space_group_name_H-M   'P 1'
#
loop_
_entity.id
_entity.type
_entity.pdbx_description
1 polymer ?
#
loop_
_entity_poly.entity_id
_entity_poly.type
_entity_poly.pdbx_seq_one_letter_code
_entity_poly.pdbx_strand_id
1 'polypeptide(L)'
;MAGGEAGAKIAFQNIFGQVGGAAIFVFVVISCWGTCNGLTMAVTRGMFDLAVESGSPKLAMFKNVDANTNMANNSAVFGLLVSSLWLLYFYGGTIMEGFGPFKFDSSELPIITLYAIYIPIYIALLKRKDLSGFRGKVMPVLAILCSLFMVFAAIYSHKMNVVYYLIVFVVIEIIGAFFKGGKKA
;
A
#
# COMPACT_ATOMS: atom_id res chain seq x y z
N MET A 1 -16.69 -8.81 -15.78
CA MET A 1 -16.52 -7.89 -14.65
C MET A 1 -16.56 -6.40 -15.04
N ALA A 2 -17.41 -6.01 -15.94
CA ALA A 2 -17.65 -4.60 -16.29
C ALA A 2 -18.62 -3.88 -15.31
N GLY A 3 -18.85 -4.45 -14.15
CA GLY A 3 -19.86 -3.97 -13.21
C GLY A 3 -19.40 -3.04 -12.08
N GLY A 4 -18.10 -2.98 -11.80
CA GLY A 4 -17.64 -2.29 -10.58
C GLY A 4 -17.89 -0.78 -10.59
N GLU A 5 -17.38 -0.05 -11.58
CA GLU A 5 -17.53 1.40 -11.63
C GLU A 5 -18.95 1.83 -12.02
N ALA A 6 -19.54 1.16 -13.00
CA ALA A 6 -20.94 1.40 -13.38
C ALA A 6 -21.90 1.03 -12.24
N GLY A 7 -21.61 -0.06 -11.51
CA GLY A 7 -22.40 -0.48 -10.36
C GLY A 7 -22.39 0.51 -9.20
N ALA A 8 -21.24 1.05 -8.84
CA ALA A 8 -21.12 2.06 -7.80
C ALA A 8 -21.87 3.34 -8.18
N LYS A 9 -21.70 3.83 -9.41
CA LYS A 9 -22.44 5.02 -9.90
C LYS A 9 -23.95 4.81 -9.87
N ILE A 10 -24.44 3.66 -10.32
CA ILE A 10 -25.87 3.32 -10.30
C ILE A 10 -26.38 3.22 -8.85
N ALA A 11 -25.62 2.60 -7.95
CA ALA A 11 -26.00 2.50 -6.55
C ALA A 11 -26.13 3.89 -5.90
N PHE A 12 -25.18 4.79 -6.13
CA PHE A 12 -25.27 6.16 -5.64
C PHE A 12 -26.43 6.95 -6.26
N GLN A 13 -26.70 6.75 -7.56
CA GLN A 13 -27.83 7.39 -8.21
C GLN A 13 -29.17 6.90 -7.66
N ASN A 14 -29.27 5.62 -7.32
CA ASN A 14 -30.49 5.05 -6.71
C ASN A 14 -30.77 5.57 -5.30
N ILE A 15 -29.71 5.89 -4.52
CA ILE A 15 -29.84 6.36 -3.14
C ILE A 15 -30.02 7.89 -3.09
N PHE A 16 -29.26 8.64 -3.87
CA PHE A 16 -29.15 10.10 -3.77
C PHE A 16 -29.74 10.84 -5.00
N GLY A 17 -30.35 10.12 -5.92
CA GLY A 17 -30.85 10.67 -7.17
C GLY A 17 -29.70 10.98 -8.16
N GLN A 18 -30.08 11.41 -9.37
CA GLN A 18 -29.14 11.58 -10.47
C GLN A 18 -28.08 12.66 -10.20
N VAL A 19 -28.46 13.78 -9.60
CA VAL A 19 -27.56 14.90 -9.27
C VAL A 19 -26.69 14.54 -8.06
N GLY A 20 -27.28 13.97 -7.00
CA GLY A 20 -26.54 13.57 -5.81
C GLY A 20 -25.53 12.46 -6.11
N GLY A 21 -25.90 11.49 -6.93
CA GLY A 21 -25.00 10.42 -7.37
C GLY A 21 -23.83 10.94 -8.19
N ALA A 22 -24.05 11.92 -9.07
CA ALA A 22 -22.97 12.55 -9.82
C ALA A 22 -22.02 13.36 -8.91
N ALA A 23 -22.54 14.11 -7.95
CA ALA A 23 -21.74 14.86 -6.99
C ALA A 23 -20.85 13.93 -6.14
N ILE A 24 -21.39 12.82 -5.62
CA ILE A 24 -20.63 11.84 -4.85
C ILE A 24 -19.53 11.22 -5.72
N PHE A 25 -19.82 10.91 -6.98
CA PHE A 25 -18.81 10.36 -7.89
C PHE A 25 -17.65 11.32 -8.08
N VAL A 26 -17.90 12.62 -8.23
CA VAL A 26 -16.84 13.65 -8.30
C VAL A 26 -16.00 13.66 -7.03
N PHE A 27 -16.60 13.60 -5.86
CA PHE A 27 -15.85 13.53 -4.59
C PHE A 27 -14.98 12.27 -4.50
N VAL A 28 -15.45 11.14 -4.98
CA VAL A 28 -14.64 9.90 -5.04
C VAL A 28 -13.44 10.10 -5.96
N VAL A 29 -13.63 10.69 -7.14
CA VAL A 29 -12.52 10.97 -8.08
C VAL A 29 -11.48 11.89 -7.45
N ILE A 30 -11.91 12.96 -6.78
CA ILE A 30 -11.00 13.89 -6.07
C ILE A 30 -10.24 13.16 -4.96
N SER A 31 -10.91 12.31 -4.19
CA SER A 31 -10.29 11.51 -3.13
C SER A 31 -9.25 10.53 -3.68
N CYS A 32 -9.57 9.82 -4.76
CA CYS A 32 -8.64 8.92 -5.43
C CYS A 32 -7.41 9.67 -5.95
N TRP A 33 -7.58 10.86 -6.52
CA TRP A 33 -6.48 11.68 -7.00
C TRP A 33 -5.57 12.13 -5.85
N GLY A 34 -6.16 12.57 -4.73
CA GLY A 34 -5.40 12.92 -3.51
C GLY A 34 -4.58 11.75 -2.98
N THR A 35 -5.16 10.57 -2.92
CA THR A 35 -4.48 9.34 -2.52
C THR A 35 -3.34 8.98 -3.46
N CYS A 36 -3.58 9.03 -4.76
CA CYS A 36 -2.56 8.78 -5.78
C CYS A 36 -1.35 9.73 -5.64
N ASN A 37 -1.61 11.02 -5.43
CA ASN A 37 -0.56 12.01 -5.20
C ASN A 37 0.27 11.69 -3.93
N GLY A 38 -0.40 11.34 -2.82
CA GLY A 38 0.26 10.95 -1.58
C GLY A 38 1.14 9.69 -1.73
N LEU A 39 0.64 8.68 -2.42
CA LEU A 39 1.40 7.44 -2.71
C LEU A 39 2.60 7.72 -3.61
N THR A 40 2.46 8.57 -4.62
CA THR A 40 3.57 8.98 -5.50
C THR A 40 4.68 9.66 -4.69
N MET A 41 4.33 10.54 -3.77
CA MET A 41 5.31 11.15 -2.86
C MET A 41 6.00 10.13 -1.96
N ALA A 42 5.26 9.16 -1.43
CA ALA A 42 5.83 8.09 -0.61
C ALA A 42 6.82 7.23 -1.40
N VAL A 43 6.48 6.85 -2.63
CA VAL A 43 7.34 6.04 -3.50
C VAL A 43 8.61 6.79 -3.89
N THR A 44 8.52 8.08 -4.22
CA THR A 44 9.69 8.89 -4.59
C THR A 44 10.68 9.11 -3.44
N ARG A 45 10.23 9.04 -2.19
CA ARG A 45 11.08 9.21 -0.99
C ARG A 45 11.49 7.89 -0.34
N GLY A 46 10.81 6.78 -0.63
CA GLY A 46 10.97 5.52 0.09
C GLY A 46 12.40 5.00 0.14
N MET A 47 13.13 5.04 -0.99
CA MET A 47 14.53 4.60 -1.02
C MET A 47 15.48 5.56 -0.31
N PHE A 48 15.21 6.86 -0.31
CA PHE A 48 15.95 7.85 0.46
C PHE A 48 15.81 7.58 1.96
N ASP A 49 14.60 7.43 2.44
CA ASP A 49 14.32 7.18 3.87
C ASP A 49 14.96 5.86 4.31
N LEU A 50 14.84 4.80 3.52
CA LEU A 50 15.50 3.52 3.78
C LEU A 50 17.02 3.64 3.81
N ALA A 51 17.61 4.40 2.88
CA ALA A 51 19.04 4.62 2.83
C ALA A 51 19.56 5.40 4.04
N VAL A 52 18.82 6.43 4.48
CA VAL A 52 19.17 7.23 5.66
C VAL A 52 19.07 6.37 6.92
N GLU A 53 18.00 5.62 7.08
CA GLU A 53 17.74 4.82 8.28
C GLU A 53 18.68 3.61 8.39
N SER A 54 18.90 2.88 7.30
CA SER A 54 19.77 1.69 7.32
C SER A 54 21.24 2.00 7.53
N GLY A 55 21.71 3.20 7.12
CA GLY A 55 23.11 3.57 7.15
C GLY A 55 24.00 2.72 6.23
N SER A 56 23.43 1.86 5.39
CA SER A 56 24.15 0.93 4.54
C SER A 56 24.94 1.66 3.44
N PRO A 57 26.22 1.33 3.22
CA PRO A 57 27.03 1.90 2.13
C PRO A 57 26.48 1.52 0.75
N LYS A 58 25.77 0.39 0.63
CA LYS A 58 25.14 -0.07 -0.63
C LYS A 58 24.03 0.86 -1.10
N LEU A 59 23.39 1.56 -0.17
CA LEU A 59 22.30 2.49 -0.43
C LEU A 59 22.74 3.96 -0.44
N ALA A 60 24.04 4.23 -0.33
CA ALA A 60 24.58 5.59 -0.25
C ALA A 60 24.18 6.48 -1.43
N MET A 61 24.02 5.89 -2.63
CA MET A 61 23.59 6.61 -3.81
C MET A 61 22.20 7.26 -3.71
N PHE A 62 21.32 6.72 -2.85
CA PHE A 62 19.97 7.24 -2.65
C PHE A 62 19.91 8.36 -1.61
N LYS A 63 21.01 8.63 -0.88
CA LYS A 63 21.10 9.73 0.10
C LYS A 63 21.34 11.09 -0.52
N ASN A 64 21.75 11.12 -1.79
CA ASN A 64 22.05 12.38 -2.46
C ASN A 64 20.79 13.17 -2.72
N VAL A 65 20.76 14.38 -2.17
CA VAL A 65 19.69 15.37 -2.40
C VAL A 65 20.25 16.45 -3.31
N ASP A 66 19.55 16.77 -4.38
CA ASP A 66 19.93 17.85 -5.29
C ASP A 66 19.69 19.21 -4.60
N ALA A 67 20.72 20.04 -4.57
CA ALA A 67 20.70 21.34 -3.92
C ALA A 67 19.71 22.34 -4.55
N ASN A 68 19.39 22.17 -5.83
CA ASN A 68 18.48 23.09 -6.53
C ASN A 68 17.02 22.74 -6.30
N THR A 69 16.69 21.45 -6.30
CA THR A 69 15.30 20.96 -6.20
C THR A 69 14.93 20.48 -4.81
N ASN A 70 15.89 20.30 -3.91
CA ASN A 70 15.74 19.65 -2.60
C ASN A 70 15.09 18.25 -2.70
N MET A 71 15.29 17.57 -3.84
CA MET A 71 14.75 16.24 -4.09
C MET A 71 15.85 15.18 -4.13
N ALA A 72 15.56 14.00 -3.63
CA ALA A 72 16.40 12.81 -3.77
C ALA A 72 16.17 12.18 -5.15
N ASN A 73 16.78 12.74 -6.21
CA ASN A 73 16.52 12.36 -7.59
C ASN A 73 16.73 10.86 -7.85
N ASN A 74 17.78 10.26 -7.30
CA ASN A 74 18.03 8.82 -7.46
C ASN A 74 16.91 7.97 -6.84
N SER A 75 16.39 8.36 -5.68
CA SER A 75 15.24 7.71 -5.04
C SER A 75 13.98 7.85 -5.88
N ALA A 76 13.74 9.04 -6.43
CA ALA A 76 12.59 9.32 -7.28
C ALA A 76 12.62 8.50 -8.58
N VAL A 77 13.77 8.44 -9.26
CA VAL A 77 13.95 7.63 -10.48
C VAL A 77 13.74 6.14 -10.20
N PHE A 78 14.31 5.63 -9.10
CA PHE A 78 14.08 4.25 -8.69
C PHE A 78 12.60 3.98 -8.36
N GLY A 79 11.95 4.88 -7.64
CA GLY A 79 10.53 4.78 -7.34
C GLY A 79 9.67 4.76 -8.61
N LEU A 80 9.98 5.61 -9.59
CA LEU A 80 9.32 5.62 -10.90
C LEU A 80 9.50 4.29 -11.63
N LEU A 81 10.72 3.74 -11.62
CA LEU A 81 11.01 2.45 -12.24
C LEU A 81 10.19 1.33 -11.62
N VAL A 82 10.17 1.23 -10.29
CA VAL A 82 9.36 0.22 -9.56
C VAL A 82 7.87 0.39 -9.86
N SER A 83 7.36 1.61 -9.86
CA SER A 83 5.96 1.89 -10.21
C SER A 83 5.62 1.51 -11.65
N SER A 84 6.55 1.74 -12.58
CA SER A 84 6.37 1.35 -13.99
C SER A 84 6.35 -0.17 -14.17
N LEU A 85 7.21 -0.90 -13.46
CA LEU A 85 7.20 -2.37 -13.45
C LEU A 85 5.90 -2.92 -12.88
N TRP A 86 5.39 -2.29 -11.81
CA TRP A 86 4.12 -2.66 -11.21
C TRP A 86 2.93 -2.41 -12.15
N LEU A 87 2.97 -1.29 -12.87
CA LEU A 87 1.96 -0.97 -13.88
C LEU A 87 1.99 -1.95 -15.06
N LEU A 88 3.19 -2.35 -15.51
CA LEU A 88 3.35 -3.38 -16.54
C LEU A 88 2.80 -4.74 -16.08
N TYR A 89 3.05 -5.10 -14.83
CA TYR A 89 2.48 -6.31 -14.24
C TYR A 89 0.93 -6.24 -14.20
N PHE A 90 0.37 -5.12 -13.75
CA PHE A 90 -1.08 -4.90 -13.74
C PHE A 90 -1.67 -5.03 -15.16
N TYR A 91 -1.05 -4.37 -16.14
CA TYR A 91 -1.47 -4.45 -17.53
C TYR A 91 -1.42 -5.89 -18.06
N GLY A 92 -0.32 -6.59 -17.87
CA GLY A 92 -0.14 -7.97 -18.33
C GLY A 92 -1.05 -8.98 -17.62
N GLY A 93 -1.25 -8.81 -16.32
CA GLY A 93 -2.07 -9.71 -15.51
C GLY A 93 -3.56 -9.47 -15.66
N THR A 94 -3.99 -8.21 -15.69
CA THR A 94 -5.42 -7.85 -15.64
C THR A 94 -6.01 -7.62 -17.01
N ILE A 95 -5.27 -6.99 -17.93
CA ILE A 95 -5.79 -6.62 -19.25
C ILE A 95 -5.49 -7.72 -20.29
N MET A 96 -4.27 -8.23 -20.31
CA MET A 96 -3.87 -9.26 -21.28
C MET A 96 -4.14 -10.70 -20.81
N GLU A 97 -4.68 -10.88 -19.60
CA GLU A 97 -4.94 -12.19 -18.99
C GLU A 97 -3.74 -13.15 -18.97
N GLY A 98 -2.53 -12.59 -19.00
CA GLY A 98 -1.27 -13.32 -18.91
C GLY A 98 -0.98 -13.86 -17.51
N PHE A 99 0.21 -14.43 -17.31
CA PHE A 99 0.76 -14.90 -16.03
C PHE A 99 0.06 -16.09 -15.35
N GLY A 100 -0.95 -16.73 -15.95
CA GLY A 100 -1.55 -17.97 -15.45
C GLY A 100 -1.88 -17.94 -13.95
N PRO A 101 -1.33 -18.86 -13.11
CA PRO A 101 -1.62 -18.93 -11.67
C PRO A 101 -1.11 -17.73 -10.87
N PHE A 102 -0.16 -16.96 -11.40
CA PHE A 102 0.36 -15.74 -10.80
C PHE A 102 -0.44 -14.48 -11.19
N LYS A 103 -1.60 -14.66 -11.80
CA LYS A 103 -2.58 -13.62 -12.05
C LYS A 103 -3.31 -13.29 -10.74
N PHE A 104 -2.75 -12.41 -9.93
CA PHE A 104 -3.42 -11.92 -8.73
C PHE A 104 -3.76 -10.43 -8.90
N ASP A 105 -4.80 -10.00 -8.22
CA ASP A 105 -5.21 -8.61 -8.23
C ASP A 105 -4.16 -7.74 -7.55
N SER A 106 -3.40 -7.01 -8.38
CA SER A 106 -2.32 -6.15 -7.92
C SER A 106 -2.79 -4.82 -7.31
N SER A 107 -4.09 -4.53 -7.37
CA SER A 107 -4.68 -3.35 -6.75
C SER A 107 -5.21 -3.64 -5.35
N GLU A 108 -5.83 -4.79 -5.13
CA GLU A 108 -6.47 -5.13 -3.86
C GLU A 108 -5.54 -5.91 -2.91
N LEU A 109 -4.76 -6.86 -3.43
CA LEU A 109 -3.93 -7.74 -2.59
C LEU A 109 -2.84 -7.00 -1.79
N PRO A 110 -2.16 -5.96 -2.28
CA PRO A 110 -1.20 -5.19 -1.48
C PRO A 110 -1.83 -4.52 -0.25
N ILE A 111 -3.13 -4.21 -0.30
CA ILE A 111 -3.86 -3.63 0.83
C ILE A 111 -3.92 -4.62 2.00
N ILE A 112 -3.98 -5.92 1.73
CA ILE A 112 -4.01 -6.97 2.76
C ILE A 112 -2.72 -6.95 3.59
N THR A 113 -1.56 -6.87 2.93
CA THR A 113 -0.26 -6.80 3.63
C THR A 113 -0.13 -5.52 4.44
N LEU A 114 -0.67 -4.41 3.96
CA LEU A 114 -0.71 -3.16 4.70
C LEU A 114 -1.49 -3.31 6.02
N TYR A 115 -2.69 -3.89 5.98
CA TYR A 115 -3.47 -4.16 7.19
C TYR A 115 -2.78 -5.17 8.12
N ALA A 116 -2.11 -6.18 7.57
CA ALA A 116 -1.35 -7.14 8.37
C ALA A 116 -0.16 -6.46 9.10
N ILE A 117 0.54 -5.53 8.45
CA ILE A 117 1.64 -4.75 9.05
C ILE A 117 1.14 -3.78 10.13
N TYR A 118 -0.08 -3.26 10.01
CA TYR A 118 -0.64 -2.39 11.04
C TYR A 118 -0.94 -3.10 12.36
N ILE A 119 -1.23 -4.41 12.36
CA ILE A 119 -1.53 -5.17 13.58
C ILE A 119 -0.39 -5.08 14.61
N PRO A 120 0.89 -5.43 14.29
CA PRO A 120 1.99 -5.28 15.24
C PRO A 120 2.24 -3.84 15.68
N ILE A 121 1.97 -2.84 14.82
CA ILE A 121 2.08 -1.43 15.17
C ILE A 121 1.04 -1.06 16.25
N TYR A 122 -0.21 -1.48 16.08
CA TYR A 122 -1.25 -1.23 17.07
C TYR A 122 -1.02 -2.00 18.38
N ILE A 123 -0.45 -3.21 18.32
CA ILE A 123 -0.02 -3.95 19.52
C ILE A 123 1.09 -3.20 20.26
N ALA A 124 2.07 -2.65 19.54
CA ALA A 124 3.12 -1.83 20.12
C ALA A 124 2.55 -0.55 20.77
N LEU A 125 1.53 0.06 20.12
CA LEU A 125 0.84 1.22 20.66
C LEU A 125 0.11 0.92 21.97
N LEU A 126 -0.51 -0.27 22.09
CA LEU A 126 -1.15 -0.73 23.33
C LEU A 126 -0.18 -0.90 24.49
N LYS A 127 1.09 -1.21 24.21
CA LYS A 127 2.14 -1.37 25.25
C LYS A 127 2.70 -0.05 25.74
N ARG A 128 2.43 1.07 25.08
CA ARG A 128 2.89 2.40 25.49
C ARG A 128 2.13 2.86 26.74
N LYS A 129 2.87 3.30 27.76
CA LYS A 129 2.32 3.74 29.04
C LYS A 129 1.92 5.22 29.06
N ASP A 130 2.45 5.99 28.13
CA ASP A 130 2.21 7.44 27.97
C ASP A 130 0.83 7.76 27.42
N LEU A 131 0.17 6.79 26.81
CA LEU A 131 -1.20 6.91 26.27
C LEU A 131 -2.19 6.19 27.19
N SER A 132 -3.03 6.95 27.85
CA SER A 132 -4.08 6.41 28.74
C SER A 132 -5.49 6.73 28.21
N GLY A 133 -6.50 6.02 28.74
CA GLY A 133 -7.90 6.26 28.41
C GLY A 133 -8.34 5.68 27.07
N PHE A 134 -9.36 6.28 26.48
CA PHE A 134 -10.02 5.80 25.26
C PHE A 134 -9.06 5.73 24.07
N ARG A 135 -8.22 6.76 23.87
CA ARG A 135 -7.28 6.83 22.74
C ARG A 135 -6.14 5.82 22.85
N GLY A 136 -5.67 5.50 24.06
CA GLY A 136 -4.54 4.60 24.27
C GLY A 136 -4.91 3.12 24.32
N LYS A 137 -6.14 2.77 24.66
CA LYS A 137 -6.58 1.37 24.82
C LYS A 137 -7.69 0.97 23.85
N VAL A 138 -8.78 1.72 23.79
CA VAL A 138 -9.94 1.34 22.99
C VAL A 138 -9.69 1.50 21.50
N MET A 139 -9.14 2.63 21.07
CA MET A 139 -8.85 2.89 19.65
C MET A 139 -7.92 1.85 19.02
N PRO A 140 -6.76 1.50 19.62
CA PRO A 140 -5.88 0.47 19.05
C PRO A 140 -6.52 -0.91 18.99
N VAL A 141 -7.34 -1.29 19.99
CA VAL A 141 -8.08 -2.57 19.97
C VAL A 141 -9.06 -2.60 18.81
N LEU A 142 -9.86 -1.54 18.62
CA LEU A 142 -10.76 -1.45 17.48
C LEU A 142 -10.02 -1.50 16.15
N ALA A 143 -8.88 -0.82 16.05
CA ALA A 143 -8.05 -0.83 14.85
C ALA A 143 -7.49 -2.24 14.54
N ILE A 144 -7.09 -3.01 15.57
CA ILE A 144 -6.67 -4.41 15.40
C ILE A 144 -7.84 -5.26 14.90
N LEU A 145 -9.03 -5.13 15.49
CA LEU A 145 -10.22 -5.87 15.07
C LEU A 145 -10.60 -5.56 13.62
N CYS A 146 -10.59 -4.28 13.23
CA CYS A 146 -10.84 -3.88 11.85
C CYS A 146 -9.78 -4.44 10.89
N SER A 147 -8.50 -4.40 11.27
CA SER A 147 -7.42 -4.95 10.45
C SER A 147 -7.54 -6.47 10.28
N LEU A 148 -7.86 -7.19 11.33
CA LEU A 148 -8.11 -8.64 11.28
C LEU A 148 -9.31 -8.97 10.39
N PHE A 149 -10.39 -8.19 10.51
CA PHE A 149 -11.57 -8.35 9.66
C PHE A 149 -11.22 -8.16 8.18
N MET A 150 -10.44 -7.12 7.83
CA MET A 150 -10.00 -6.86 6.45
C MET A 150 -9.13 -8.00 5.92
N VAL A 151 -8.19 -8.52 6.71
CA VAL A 151 -7.35 -9.67 6.32
C VAL A 151 -8.23 -10.90 6.10
N PHE A 152 -9.17 -11.18 6.99
CA PHE A 152 -10.09 -12.31 6.86
C PHE A 152 -10.98 -12.19 5.61
N ALA A 153 -11.58 -11.02 5.38
CA ALA A 153 -12.42 -10.75 4.22
C ALA A 153 -11.66 -10.95 2.90
N ALA A 154 -10.41 -10.51 2.87
CA ALA A 154 -9.56 -10.66 1.71
C ALA A 154 -9.17 -12.12 1.43
N ILE A 155 -8.83 -12.89 2.47
CA ILE A 155 -8.57 -14.34 2.34
C ILE A 155 -9.82 -15.06 1.82
N TYR A 156 -10.98 -14.70 2.33
CA TYR A 156 -12.25 -15.29 1.90
C TYR A 156 -12.59 -14.97 0.44
N SER A 157 -12.34 -13.72 0.00
CA SER A 157 -12.62 -13.23 -1.36
C SER A 157 -11.67 -13.83 -2.40
N HIS A 158 -10.36 -13.80 -2.14
CA HIS A 158 -9.33 -14.13 -3.14
C HIS A 158 -8.79 -15.57 -3.05
N LYS A 159 -9.18 -16.34 -2.03
CA LYS A 159 -8.84 -17.76 -1.85
C LYS A 159 -7.34 -18.07 -2.13
N MET A 160 -7.06 -18.89 -3.17
CA MET A 160 -5.70 -19.32 -3.53
C MET A 160 -4.81 -18.18 -4.03
N ASN A 161 -5.36 -17.12 -4.62
CA ASN A 161 -4.56 -16.00 -5.11
C ASN A 161 -3.84 -15.26 -3.97
N VAL A 162 -4.43 -15.22 -2.77
CA VAL A 162 -3.78 -14.67 -1.58
C VAL A 162 -2.53 -15.46 -1.21
N VAL A 163 -2.57 -16.78 -1.32
CA VAL A 163 -1.44 -17.65 -0.98
C VAL A 163 -0.26 -17.39 -1.92
N TYR A 164 -0.51 -17.32 -3.23
CA TYR A 164 0.53 -16.99 -4.21
C TYR A 164 1.12 -15.61 -3.98
N TYR A 165 0.27 -14.63 -3.70
CA TYR A 165 0.71 -13.27 -3.39
C TYR A 165 1.58 -13.23 -2.11
N LEU A 166 1.16 -13.91 -1.04
CA LEU A 166 1.93 -13.97 0.21
C LEU A 166 3.30 -14.65 0.02
N ILE A 167 3.38 -15.68 -0.83
CA ILE A 167 4.67 -16.30 -1.18
C ILE A 167 5.59 -15.27 -1.83
N VAL A 168 5.10 -14.52 -2.83
CA VAL A 168 5.88 -13.47 -3.50
C VAL A 168 6.29 -12.38 -2.50
N PHE A 169 5.37 -11.96 -1.64
CA PHE A 169 5.63 -10.97 -0.60
C PHE A 169 6.75 -11.43 0.36
N VAL A 170 6.68 -12.65 0.89
CA VAL A 170 7.71 -13.21 1.77
C VAL A 170 9.07 -13.29 1.08
N VAL A 171 9.11 -13.67 -0.20
CA VAL A 171 10.35 -13.68 -0.98
C VAL A 171 10.96 -12.29 -1.08
N ILE A 172 10.14 -11.27 -1.35
CA ILE A 172 10.60 -9.88 -1.42
C ILE A 172 11.13 -9.41 -0.05
N GLU A 173 10.43 -9.74 1.04
CA GLU A 173 10.87 -9.41 2.40
C GLU A 173 12.20 -10.08 2.77
N ILE A 174 12.40 -11.34 2.41
CA ILE A 174 13.67 -12.06 2.61
C ILE A 174 14.79 -11.36 1.83
N ILE A 175 14.57 -11.02 0.56
CA ILE A 175 15.54 -10.28 -0.25
C ILE A 175 15.84 -8.94 0.41
N GLY A 176 14.83 -8.20 0.84
CA GLY A 176 14.97 -6.91 1.54
C GLY A 176 15.81 -7.02 2.83
N ALA A 177 15.62 -8.10 3.59
CA ALA A 177 16.37 -8.34 4.82
C ALA A 177 17.88 -8.50 4.59
N PHE A 178 18.30 -9.04 3.44
CA PHE A 178 19.73 -9.12 3.06
C PHE A 178 20.36 -7.74 2.77
N PHE A 179 19.54 -6.75 2.39
CA PHE A 179 20.01 -5.38 2.17
C PHE A 179 19.99 -4.53 3.46
N LYS A 180 19.32 -5.00 4.51
CA LYS A 180 19.33 -4.35 5.80
C LYS A 180 20.73 -4.52 6.39
N GLY A 181 21.56 -3.50 6.25
CA GLY A 181 22.86 -3.45 6.86
C GLY A 181 22.70 -3.66 8.38
N GLY A 182 23.43 -4.65 8.92
CA GLY A 182 23.37 -4.94 10.34
C GLY A 182 23.74 -3.68 11.13
N LYS A 183 22.77 -3.03 11.74
CA LYS A 183 23.05 -2.20 12.90
C LYS A 183 23.59 -3.14 13.96
N LYS A 184 24.90 -3.15 14.15
CA LYS A 184 25.45 -3.55 15.44
C LYS A 184 24.89 -2.57 16.45
N ALA A 185 24.09 -3.09 17.37
CA ALA A 185 23.66 -2.41 18.57
C ALA A 185 24.88 -1.92 19.36
#